data_132b5501f76bcaee2f553a6138246f12
#
_entry.id   132b5501f76bcaee2f553a6138246f12
#
_cell.length_a   1.000
_cell.length_b   1.000
_cell.length_c   1.000
_cell.angle_alpha   90.00
_cell.angle_beta   90.00
_cell.angle_gamma   90.00
#
_symmetry.space_group_name_H-M   'P 1'
#
loop_
_entity.id
_entity.type
_entity.pdbx_description
1 polymer ?
#
loop_
_entity_poly.entity_id
_entity_poly.type
_entity_poly.pdbx_seq_one_letter_code
_entity_poly.pdbx_strand_id
1 'polypeptide(L)'
;MSAGDPFEHLSRYIYGTTRLGDAKLAFAERVKMARAAMETGVWFHTSHQYGDALQVLGAAFAQDRTRVPKLIFKLGGADIAEMREQLRRQIEPLGVDHMDIAQLCLGGEMAEQFRQGGACYGEFRRLRDEGLVRQFVVEVFPWTSVAPLDALRGGHTNGLVDGCIFYLNPLQRFASNALWDFIVGSHTPFIAMRTVCGAPVHTLRDVPGAAWKDYLQKRSVEVAPVFERSGVANWTEFCVRFAFGFPEVRATVGATSRVANLQEFVRAARNPQPLPPGIHAELVALQRRWSDETDIHAEPWSM
;
A
#
# COMPACT_ATOMS: atom_id res chain seq x y z
N MET A 1 -11.23 -21.65 -17.63
CA MET A 1 -10.20 -20.71 -18.07
C MET A 1 -9.66 -20.09 -16.79
N SER A 2 -8.37 -20.23 -16.49
CA SER A 2 -7.74 -19.51 -15.37
C SER A 2 -7.87 -18.03 -15.68
N ALA A 3 -8.56 -17.26 -14.85
CA ALA A 3 -8.52 -15.82 -14.94
C ALA A 3 -7.04 -15.41 -14.83
N GLY A 4 -6.54 -14.57 -15.75
CA GLY A 4 -5.17 -14.06 -15.70
C GLY A 4 -4.92 -13.35 -14.38
N ASP A 5 -3.65 -13.12 -14.02
CA ASP A 5 -3.30 -12.35 -12.82
C ASP A 5 -3.88 -10.93 -12.95
N PRO A 6 -4.79 -10.49 -12.06
CA PRO A 6 -5.42 -9.17 -12.15
C PRO A 6 -4.40 -8.03 -12.06
N PHE A 7 -3.19 -8.29 -11.59
CA PHE A 7 -2.13 -7.32 -11.39
C PHE A 7 -0.96 -7.44 -12.37
N GLU A 8 -1.10 -8.20 -13.47
CA GLU A 8 -0.02 -8.38 -14.45
C GLU A 8 0.52 -7.05 -15.04
N HIS A 9 -0.32 -6.01 -15.05
CA HIS A 9 0.03 -4.69 -15.58
C HIS A 9 0.56 -3.70 -14.53
N LEU A 10 0.60 -4.09 -13.26
CA LEU A 10 1.17 -3.23 -12.21
C LEU A 10 2.68 -3.05 -12.39
N SER A 11 3.15 -1.83 -12.24
CA SER A 11 4.59 -1.62 -12.00
C SER A 11 4.98 -2.25 -10.66
N ARG A 12 6.11 -2.94 -10.61
CA ARG A 12 6.60 -3.57 -9.36
C ARG A 12 6.86 -2.57 -8.23
N TYR A 13 7.20 -1.33 -8.59
CA TYR A 13 7.22 -0.21 -7.66
C TYR A 13 6.09 0.76 -8.02
N ILE A 14 5.38 1.21 -7.00
CA ILE A 14 4.31 2.20 -7.07
C ILE A 14 4.76 3.41 -6.25
N TYR A 15 4.74 4.59 -6.86
CA TYR A 15 5.11 5.83 -6.17
C TYR A 15 3.99 6.30 -5.24
N GLY A 16 4.24 6.23 -3.93
CA GLY A 16 3.35 6.77 -2.91
C GLY A 16 3.49 8.30 -2.79
N THR A 17 2.37 9.00 -2.82
CA THR A 17 2.35 10.47 -2.91
C THR A 17 2.23 11.21 -1.57
N THR A 18 2.26 10.49 -0.45
CA THR A 18 2.16 11.11 0.90
C THR A 18 3.14 12.27 1.09
N ARG A 19 4.35 12.17 0.54
CA ARG A 19 5.36 13.23 0.64
C ARG A 19 5.10 14.44 -0.27
N LEU A 20 4.21 14.31 -1.23
CA LEU A 20 3.76 15.44 -2.05
C LEU A 20 2.79 16.35 -1.27
N GLY A 21 2.13 15.84 -0.23
CA GLY A 21 1.30 16.61 0.68
C GLY A 21 2.06 17.27 1.84
N ASP A 22 3.40 17.14 1.90
CA ASP A 22 4.20 17.75 2.96
C ASP A 22 4.43 19.24 2.69
N ALA A 23 3.66 20.09 3.35
CA ALA A 23 3.72 21.55 3.20
C ALA A 23 5.06 22.19 3.65
N LYS A 24 5.96 21.43 4.30
CA LYS A 24 7.33 21.88 4.59
C LYS A 24 8.18 22.05 3.34
N LEU A 25 7.78 21.40 2.25
CA LEU A 25 8.44 21.52 0.94
C LEU A 25 7.70 22.54 0.07
N ALA A 26 8.42 23.35 -0.70
CA ALA A 26 7.82 24.29 -1.62
C ALA A 26 6.93 23.56 -2.66
N PHE A 27 5.79 24.14 -3.00
CA PHE A 27 4.84 23.54 -3.96
C PHE A 27 5.53 23.18 -5.29
N ALA A 28 6.33 24.09 -5.84
CA ALA A 28 7.04 23.88 -7.09
C ALA A 28 8.03 22.70 -7.03
N GLU A 29 8.71 22.49 -5.90
CA GLU A 29 9.61 21.35 -5.72
C GLU A 29 8.84 20.02 -5.64
N ARG A 30 7.67 20.02 -5.01
CA ARG A 30 6.79 18.86 -4.98
C ARG A 30 6.24 18.51 -6.37
N VAL A 31 5.90 19.53 -7.18
CA VAL A 31 5.50 19.34 -8.59
C VAL A 31 6.66 18.76 -9.41
N LYS A 32 7.89 19.26 -9.25
CA LYS A 32 9.08 18.68 -9.90
C LYS A 32 9.30 17.22 -9.51
N MET A 33 9.11 16.88 -8.22
CA MET A 33 9.23 15.51 -7.75
C MET A 33 8.15 14.59 -8.37
N ALA A 34 6.91 15.05 -8.44
CA ALA A 34 5.83 14.32 -9.11
C ALA A 34 6.16 14.05 -10.58
N ARG A 35 6.67 15.06 -11.29
CA ARG A 35 7.11 14.92 -12.69
C ARG A 35 8.26 13.93 -12.86
N ALA A 36 9.26 14.01 -12.00
CA ALA A 36 10.37 13.04 -12.02
C ALA A 36 9.86 11.60 -11.79
N ALA A 37 8.82 11.43 -10.97
CA ALA A 37 8.19 10.13 -10.80
C ALA A 37 7.40 9.70 -12.05
N MET A 38 6.67 10.60 -12.73
CA MET A 38 5.98 10.32 -13.99
C MET A 38 6.94 9.82 -15.09
N GLU A 39 8.15 10.39 -15.15
CA GLU A 39 9.18 9.99 -16.12
C GLU A 39 9.66 8.54 -15.94
N THR A 40 9.47 7.95 -14.78
CA THR A 40 9.84 6.53 -14.52
C THR A 40 8.83 5.54 -15.06
N GLY A 41 7.62 5.98 -15.45
CA GLY A 41 6.54 5.13 -15.96
C GLY A 41 5.90 4.22 -14.92
N VAL A 42 6.11 4.47 -13.61
CA VAL A 42 5.50 3.68 -12.54
C VAL A 42 4.08 4.15 -12.21
N TRP A 43 3.30 3.27 -11.61
CA TRP A 43 1.99 3.62 -11.06
C TRP A 43 2.13 4.53 -9.84
N PHE A 44 1.09 5.31 -9.54
CA PHE A 44 1.05 6.16 -8.36
C PHE A 44 -0.05 5.70 -7.39
N HIS A 45 0.22 5.88 -6.11
CA HIS A 45 -0.74 5.67 -5.03
C HIS A 45 -0.99 6.99 -4.30
N THR A 46 -2.25 7.42 -4.23
CA THR A 46 -2.64 8.72 -3.66
C THR A 46 -3.91 8.64 -2.81
N SER A 47 -4.21 9.74 -2.12
CA SER A 47 -5.41 9.90 -1.29
C SER A 47 -5.74 11.37 -1.09
N HIS A 48 -7.02 11.72 -0.95
CA HIS A 48 -7.47 13.03 -0.47
C HIS A 48 -6.96 13.39 0.93
N GLN A 49 -6.54 12.37 1.71
CA GLN A 49 -6.01 12.55 3.06
C GLN A 49 -4.54 13.00 3.10
N TYR A 50 -3.88 13.12 1.94
CA TYR A 50 -2.45 13.46 1.86
C TYR A 50 -2.23 14.97 1.68
N GLY A 51 -2.83 15.79 2.54
CA GLY A 51 -2.72 17.25 2.46
C GLY A 51 -3.12 17.77 1.07
N ASP A 52 -2.27 18.58 0.45
CA ASP A 52 -2.50 19.12 -0.89
C ASP A 52 -1.86 18.27 -2.03
N ALA A 53 -1.60 16.98 -1.78
CA ALA A 53 -0.97 16.10 -2.77
C ALA A 53 -1.76 16.02 -4.09
N LEU A 54 -3.10 16.04 -4.05
CA LEU A 54 -3.92 16.01 -5.26
C LEU A 54 -3.74 17.29 -6.10
N GLN A 55 -3.60 18.45 -5.48
CA GLN A 55 -3.31 19.72 -6.18
C GLN A 55 -1.91 19.70 -6.82
N VAL A 56 -0.91 19.16 -6.10
CA VAL A 56 0.46 18.98 -6.63
C VAL A 56 0.45 18.06 -7.84
N LEU A 57 -0.27 16.93 -7.74
CA LEU A 57 -0.40 15.97 -8.85
C LEU A 57 -1.15 16.59 -10.03
N GLY A 58 -2.26 17.29 -9.80
CA GLY A 58 -3.01 18.00 -10.85
C GLY A 58 -2.14 18.99 -11.61
N ALA A 59 -1.31 19.78 -10.90
CA ALA A 59 -0.37 20.70 -11.50
C ALA A 59 0.73 19.99 -12.31
N ALA A 60 1.21 18.82 -11.84
CA ALA A 60 2.18 18.02 -12.58
C ALA A 60 1.57 17.39 -13.83
N PHE A 61 0.37 16.83 -13.74
CA PHE A 61 -0.35 16.18 -14.84
C PHE A 61 -0.78 17.19 -15.92
N ALA A 62 -1.14 18.43 -15.54
CA ALA A 62 -1.45 19.48 -16.49
C ALA A 62 -0.27 19.87 -17.39
N GLN A 63 0.97 19.69 -16.92
CA GLN A 63 2.18 20.00 -17.69
C GLN A 63 2.50 18.92 -18.74
N ASP A 64 2.06 17.68 -18.53
CA ASP A 64 2.24 16.59 -19.50
C ASP A 64 1.12 15.55 -19.34
N ARG A 65 0.02 15.76 -20.04
CA ARG A 65 -1.15 14.87 -20.02
C ARG A 65 -0.87 13.51 -20.66
N THR A 66 0.16 13.39 -21.47
CA THR A 66 0.47 12.11 -22.16
C THR A 66 1.17 11.11 -21.23
N ARG A 67 1.70 11.59 -20.10
CA ARG A 67 2.40 10.77 -19.10
C ARG A 67 1.67 10.63 -17.78
N VAL A 68 0.36 10.93 -17.73
CA VAL A 68 -0.43 10.69 -16.53
C VAL A 68 -0.34 9.21 -16.19
N PRO A 69 0.17 8.84 -14.98
CA PRO A 69 0.33 7.45 -14.62
C PRO A 69 -1.02 6.81 -14.30
N LYS A 70 -1.07 5.50 -14.28
CA LYS A 70 -2.18 4.77 -13.66
C LYS A 70 -2.16 4.97 -12.16
N LEU A 71 -3.35 5.00 -11.54
CA LEU A 71 -3.55 5.52 -10.19
C LEU A 71 -4.25 4.51 -9.28
N ILE A 72 -3.72 4.37 -8.07
CA ILE A 72 -4.39 3.71 -6.95
C ILE A 72 -4.84 4.81 -5.99
N PHE A 73 -6.12 4.81 -5.64
CA PHE A 73 -6.69 5.76 -4.71
C PHE A 73 -7.24 5.07 -3.47
N LYS A 74 -7.10 5.70 -2.32
CA LYS A 74 -7.89 5.31 -1.14
C LYS A 74 -9.34 5.73 -1.36
N LEU A 75 -10.24 4.78 -1.18
CA LEU A 75 -11.66 4.98 -1.28
C LEU A 75 -12.35 4.40 -0.05
N GLY A 76 -13.04 5.24 0.70
CA GLY A 76 -13.75 4.86 1.90
C GLY A 76 -15.00 5.70 2.05
N GLY A 77 -15.59 5.68 3.24
CA GLY A 77 -16.77 6.46 3.59
C GLY A 77 -17.54 5.76 4.70
N ALA A 78 -18.37 6.52 5.41
CA ALA A 78 -19.30 5.97 6.38
C ALA A 78 -20.44 5.21 5.68
N ASP A 79 -20.77 5.65 4.48
CA ASP A 79 -21.80 5.05 3.62
C ASP A 79 -21.43 5.15 2.12
N ILE A 80 -22.32 4.60 1.29
CA ILE A 80 -22.17 4.56 -0.17
C ILE A 80 -22.17 5.96 -0.80
N ALA A 81 -22.96 6.89 -0.28
CA ALA A 81 -23.05 8.25 -0.83
C ALA A 81 -21.74 9.01 -0.58
N GLU A 82 -21.18 8.90 0.62
CA GLU A 82 -19.88 9.48 0.96
C GLU A 82 -18.77 8.88 0.11
N MET A 83 -18.79 7.58 -0.14
CA MET A 83 -17.81 6.91 -0.99
C MET A 83 -17.80 7.50 -2.41
N ARG A 84 -18.98 7.70 -3.03
CA ARG A 84 -19.07 8.33 -4.36
C ARG A 84 -18.58 9.77 -4.36
N GLU A 85 -18.87 10.52 -3.32
CA GLU A 85 -18.38 11.89 -3.18
C GLU A 85 -16.87 11.94 -3.03
N GLN A 86 -16.29 11.05 -2.21
CA GLN A 86 -14.83 10.92 -2.10
C GLN A 86 -14.18 10.56 -3.43
N LEU A 87 -14.79 9.66 -4.22
CA LEU A 87 -14.29 9.32 -5.53
C LEU A 87 -14.19 10.57 -6.41
N ARG A 88 -15.28 11.34 -6.55
CA ARG A 88 -15.30 12.57 -7.36
C ARG A 88 -14.25 13.58 -6.92
N ARG A 89 -14.19 13.88 -5.60
CA ARG A 89 -13.22 14.82 -5.02
C ARG A 89 -11.76 14.44 -5.28
N GLN A 90 -11.49 13.19 -5.57
CA GLN A 90 -10.12 12.71 -5.84
C GLN A 90 -9.79 12.74 -7.33
N ILE A 91 -10.71 12.39 -8.22
CA ILE A 91 -10.43 12.34 -9.65
C ILE A 91 -10.49 13.74 -10.31
N GLU A 92 -11.40 14.61 -9.87
CA GLU A 92 -11.57 15.96 -10.45
C GLU A 92 -10.30 16.81 -10.43
N PRO A 93 -9.58 16.99 -9.28
CA PRO A 93 -8.36 17.79 -9.24
C PRO A 93 -7.24 17.30 -10.15
N LEU A 94 -7.26 16.01 -10.50
CA LEU A 94 -6.26 15.37 -11.36
C LEU A 94 -6.64 15.43 -12.84
N GLY A 95 -7.89 15.77 -13.14
CA GLY A 95 -8.43 15.74 -14.49
C GLY A 95 -8.43 14.34 -15.08
N VAL A 96 -8.69 13.32 -14.27
CA VAL A 96 -8.90 11.92 -14.70
C VAL A 96 -10.37 11.55 -14.53
N ASP A 97 -10.83 10.55 -15.24
CA ASP A 97 -12.24 10.16 -15.30
C ASP A 97 -12.56 8.93 -14.45
N HIS A 98 -11.55 8.22 -13.95
CA HIS A 98 -11.72 6.99 -13.18
C HIS A 98 -10.55 6.74 -12.23
N MET A 99 -10.74 5.77 -11.33
CA MET A 99 -9.68 5.13 -10.54
C MET A 99 -9.27 3.81 -11.23
N ASP A 100 -7.98 3.62 -11.51
CA ASP A 100 -7.52 2.32 -12.01
C ASP A 100 -7.67 1.24 -10.94
N ILE A 101 -7.28 1.55 -9.69
CA ILE A 101 -7.52 0.69 -8.53
C ILE A 101 -8.08 1.55 -7.39
N ALA A 102 -9.19 1.13 -6.81
CA ALA A 102 -9.67 1.65 -5.54
C ALA A 102 -9.21 0.77 -4.38
N GLN A 103 -8.44 1.36 -3.47
CA GLN A 103 -8.09 0.77 -2.18
C GLN A 103 -9.23 1.04 -1.21
N LEU A 104 -10.00 0.01 -0.90
CA LEU A 104 -11.14 0.07 0.00
C LEU A 104 -10.68 0.22 1.46
N CYS A 105 -10.87 1.41 2.02
CA CYS A 105 -10.61 1.74 3.42
C CYS A 105 -11.94 1.66 4.18
N LEU A 106 -12.32 0.46 4.59
CA LEU A 106 -13.63 0.19 5.17
C LEU A 106 -13.61 0.28 6.69
N GLY A 107 -14.59 0.97 7.26
CA GLY A 107 -14.79 1.07 8.71
C GLY A 107 -16.28 0.96 9.06
N GLY A 108 -16.59 0.80 10.36
CA GLY A 108 -17.96 0.80 10.85
C GLY A 108 -18.90 -0.15 10.11
N GLU A 109 -20.06 0.37 9.71
CA GLU A 109 -21.09 -0.41 9.01
C GLU A 109 -20.62 -0.94 7.65
N MET A 110 -19.81 -0.19 6.91
CA MET A 110 -19.28 -0.65 5.62
C MET A 110 -18.38 -1.86 5.76
N ALA A 111 -17.56 -1.93 6.83
CA ALA A 111 -16.73 -3.09 7.11
C ALA A 111 -17.58 -4.32 7.44
N GLU A 112 -18.67 -4.14 8.18
CA GLU A 112 -19.60 -5.23 8.50
C GLU A 112 -20.36 -5.73 7.27
N GLN A 113 -20.86 -4.83 6.41
CA GLN A 113 -21.44 -5.21 5.13
C GLN A 113 -20.45 -5.94 4.24
N PHE A 114 -19.19 -5.48 4.22
CA PHE A 114 -18.12 -6.17 3.48
C PHE A 114 -17.87 -7.59 4.01
N ARG A 115 -17.82 -7.74 5.32
CA ARG A 115 -17.63 -9.02 5.99
C ARG A 115 -18.72 -10.04 5.64
N GLN A 116 -19.97 -9.59 5.55
CA GLN A 116 -21.16 -10.45 5.40
C GLN A 116 -21.64 -10.62 3.94
N GLY A 117 -21.00 -10.01 2.96
CA GLY A 117 -21.48 -10.03 1.57
C GLY A 117 -22.69 -9.10 1.35
N GLY A 118 -22.79 -8.00 2.11
CA GLY A 118 -23.94 -7.11 2.12
C GLY A 118 -24.02 -6.14 0.94
N ALA A 119 -24.85 -5.10 1.08
CA ALA A 119 -25.23 -4.16 0.01
C ALA A 119 -24.04 -3.40 -0.64
N CYS A 120 -22.93 -3.21 0.08
CA CYS A 120 -21.74 -2.54 -0.46
C CYS A 120 -21.18 -3.20 -1.74
N TYR A 121 -21.31 -4.52 -1.89
CA TYR A 121 -20.88 -5.22 -3.09
C TYR A 121 -21.71 -4.85 -4.32
N GLY A 122 -22.99 -4.52 -4.15
CA GLY A 122 -23.81 -3.99 -5.23
C GLY A 122 -23.30 -2.64 -5.73
N GLU A 123 -22.81 -1.79 -4.81
CA GLU A 123 -22.23 -0.51 -5.19
C GLU A 123 -20.87 -0.66 -5.87
N PHE A 124 -20.00 -1.55 -5.38
CA PHE A 124 -18.71 -1.80 -6.04
C PHE A 124 -18.90 -2.28 -7.48
N ARG A 125 -19.91 -3.15 -7.73
CA ARG A 125 -20.27 -3.55 -9.11
C ARG A 125 -20.71 -2.35 -9.93
N ARG A 126 -21.62 -1.50 -9.40
CA ARG A 126 -22.07 -0.30 -10.11
C ARG A 126 -20.92 0.65 -10.46
N LEU A 127 -19.98 0.91 -9.52
CA LEU A 127 -18.80 1.72 -9.80
C LEU A 127 -17.92 1.14 -10.92
N ARG A 128 -17.84 -0.18 -10.99
CA ARG A 128 -17.13 -0.88 -12.09
C ARG A 128 -17.89 -0.79 -13.40
N ASP A 129 -19.19 -1.05 -13.38
CA ASP A 129 -20.06 -1.03 -14.59
C ASP A 129 -20.17 0.36 -15.19
N GLU A 130 -20.17 1.41 -14.36
CA GLU A 130 -20.10 2.81 -14.76
C GLU A 130 -18.70 3.24 -15.26
N GLY A 131 -17.70 2.39 -15.13
CA GLY A 131 -16.32 2.67 -15.52
C GLY A 131 -15.56 3.62 -14.57
N LEU A 132 -16.12 3.95 -13.41
CA LEU A 132 -15.52 4.85 -12.42
C LEU A 132 -14.40 4.20 -11.62
N VAL A 133 -14.43 2.88 -11.45
CA VAL A 133 -13.37 2.09 -10.82
C VAL A 133 -13.13 0.84 -11.64
N ARG A 134 -11.89 0.55 -12.01
CA ARG A 134 -11.57 -0.65 -12.79
C ARG A 134 -11.34 -1.88 -11.91
N GLN A 135 -10.62 -1.71 -10.81
CA GLN A 135 -10.24 -2.79 -9.88
C GLN A 135 -10.39 -2.36 -8.43
N PHE A 136 -10.59 -3.32 -7.53
CA PHE A 136 -10.66 -3.08 -6.10
C PHE A 136 -9.64 -3.94 -5.37
N VAL A 137 -8.99 -3.34 -4.35
CA VAL A 137 -8.22 -4.04 -3.33
C VAL A 137 -8.70 -3.61 -1.95
N VAL A 138 -8.67 -4.50 -0.97
CA VAL A 138 -9.08 -4.16 0.40
C VAL A 138 -7.86 -3.78 1.23
N GLU A 139 -7.93 -2.63 1.92
CA GLU A 139 -6.91 -2.21 2.90
C GLU A 139 -7.05 -3.05 4.17
N VAL A 140 -5.91 -3.47 4.71
CA VAL A 140 -5.87 -4.28 5.91
C VAL A 140 -4.95 -3.66 6.95
N PHE A 141 -5.43 -3.67 8.20
CA PHE A 141 -4.65 -3.42 9.41
C PHE A 141 -4.84 -4.59 10.39
N PRO A 142 -3.95 -4.76 11.38
CA PRO A 142 -4.10 -5.83 12.36
C PRO A 142 -5.49 -5.86 13.01
N TRP A 143 -6.00 -4.70 13.42
CA TRP A 143 -7.30 -4.55 14.09
C TRP A 143 -8.51 -4.57 13.14
N THR A 144 -8.32 -4.48 11.83
CA THR A 144 -9.38 -4.63 10.82
C THR A 144 -9.30 -5.95 10.06
N SER A 145 -8.40 -6.86 10.42
CA SER A 145 -8.15 -8.09 9.66
C SER A 145 -9.33 -9.07 9.64
N VAL A 146 -10.27 -8.97 10.57
CA VAL A 146 -11.42 -9.90 10.68
C VAL A 146 -12.35 -9.76 9.48
N ALA A 147 -12.74 -8.53 9.14
CA ALA A 147 -13.70 -8.33 8.04
C ALA A 147 -13.16 -8.78 6.68
N PRO A 148 -11.92 -8.44 6.25
CA PRO A 148 -11.33 -9.01 5.04
C PRO A 148 -11.20 -10.53 5.07
N LEU A 149 -10.81 -11.11 6.22
CA LEU A 149 -10.66 -12.56 6.35
C LEU A 149 -11.99 -13.29 6.16
N ASP A 150 -13.05 -12.84 6.82
CA ASP A 150 -14.38 -13.43 6.72
C ASP A 150 -14.94 -13.30 5.29
N ALA A 151 -14.78 -12.11 4.67
CA ALA A 151 -15.21 -11.86 3.31
C ALA A 151 -14.49 -12.77 2.28
N LEU A 152 -13.18 -12.93 2.43
CA LEU A 152 -12.38 -13.83 1.58
C LEU A 152 -12.80 -15.29 1.76
N ARG A 153 -12.93 -15.75 3.01
CA ARG A 153 -13.37 -17.12 3.32
C ARG A 153 -14.79 -17.42 2.84
N GLY A 154 -15.68 -16.45 2.96
CA GLY A 154 -17.06 -16.53 2.49
C GLY A 154 -17.20 -16.46 0.98
N GLY A 155 -16.12 -16.18 0.24
CA GLY A 155 -16.15 -15.99 -1.21
C GLY A 155 -16.88 -14.73 -1.68
N HIS A 156 -17.19 -13.78 -0.77
CA HIS A 156 -17.94 -12.56 -1.11
C HIS A 156 -17.15 -11.64 -2.03
N THR A 157 -15.81 -11.71 -2.00
CA THR A 157 -14.88 -10.93 -2.82
C THR A 157 -14.74 -11.46 -4.25
N ASN A 158 -15.18 -12.69 -4.52
CA ASN A 158 -14.91 -13.38 -5.79
C ASN A 158 -15.39 -12.59 -7.00
N GLY A 159 -14.47 -12.36 -7.96
CA GLY A 159 -14.72 -11.64 -9.20
C GLY A 159 -14.97 -10.13 -9.04
N LEU A 160 -14.77 -9.58 -7.83
CA LEU A 160 -14.99 -8.15 -7.57
C LEU A 160 -13.82 -7.47 -6.86
N VAL A 161 -13.27 -8.08 -5.80
CA VAL A 161 -12.09 -7.57 -5.10
C VAL A 161 -10.90 -8.44 -5.49
N ASP A 162 -9.90 -7.83 -6.09
CA ASP A 162 -8.81 -8.53 -6.78
C ASP A 162 -7.68 -8.94 -5.82
N GLY A 163 -7.64 -8.38 -4.60
CA GLY A 163 -6.62 -8.71 -3.60
C GLY A 163 -6.63 -7.78 -2.41
N CYS A 164 -5.54 -7.81 -1.65
CA CYS A 164 -5.33 -6.98 -0.46
C CYS A 164 -4.24 -5.93 -0.68
N ILE A 165 -4.23 -4.91 0.18
CA ILE A 165 -3.14 -3.93 0.27
C ILE A 165 -2.88 -3.58 1.73
N PHE A 166 -1.65 -3.75 2.20
CA PHE A 166 -1.27 -3.49 3.59
C PHE A 166 0.24 -3.30 3.76
N TYR A 167 0.66 -2.86 4.95
CA TYR A 167 2.06 -2.64 5.24
C TYR A 167 2.79 -3.97 5.37
N LEU A 168 3.80 -4.15 4.53
CA LEU A 168 4.74 -5.26 4.61
C LEU A 168 6.17 -4.76 4.37
N ASN A 169 6.99 -4.89 5.40
CA ASN A 169 8.42 -4.61 5.38
C ASN A 169 9.09 -5.43 6.50
N PRO A 170 10.42 -5.51 6.59
CA PRO A 170 11.09 -6.30 7.63
C PRO A 170 10.69 -6.00 9.09
N LEU A 171 10.15 -4.80 9.36
CA LEU A 171 9.75 -4.35 10.70
C LEU A 171 8.25 -4.49 10.96
N GLN A 172 7.43 -4.69 9.93
CA GLN A 172 5.97 -4.64 10.02
C GLN A 172 5.30 -5.59 9.05
N ARG A 173 4.24 -6.23 9.54
CA ARG A 173 3.22 -6.90 8.73
C ARG A 173 1.85 -6.52 9.29
N PHE A 174 1.07 -5.77 8.53
CA PHE A 174 -0.24 -5.29 8.96
C PHE A 174 -1.38 -6.23 8.57
N ALA A 175 -1.18 -7.50 8.85
CA ALA A 175 -2.21 -8.53 8.78
C ALA A 175 -2.09 -9.40 10.01
N SER A 176 -3.22 -9.79 10.62
CA SER A 176 -3.22 -10.80 11.69
C SER A 176 -2.62 -12.12 11.18
N ASN A 177 -2.12 -12.97 12.08
CA ASN A 177 -1.61 -14.28 11.69
C ASN A 177 -2.67 -15.09 10.90
N ALA A 178 -3.94 -15.05 11.32
CA ALA A 178 -5.03 -15.78 10.67
C ALA A 178 -5.29 -15.31 9.23
N LEU A 179 -5.28 -13.98 8.98
CA LEU A 179 -5.46 -13.45 7.64
C LEU A 179 -4.22 -13.72 6.77
N TRP A 180 -3.02 -13.56 7.34
CA TRP A 180 -1.78 -13.87 6.65
C TRP A 180 -1.72 -15.32 6.17
N ASP A 181 -2.04 -16.27 7.04
CA ASP A 181 -2.05 -17.69 6.70
C ASP A 181 -3.08 -18.00 5.61
N PHE A 182 -4.23 -17.31 5.63
CA PHE A 182 -5.23 -17.43 4.56
C PHE A 182 -4.68 -16.88 3.22
N ILE A 183 -4.10 -15.67 3.22
CA ILE A 183 -3.55 -15.04 2.01
C ILE A 183 -2.49 -15.94 1.35
N VAL A 184 -1.54 -16.45 2.14
CA VAL A 184 -0.47 -17.33 1.64
C VAL A 184 -1.03 -18.68 1.19
N GLY A 185 -1.94 -19.27 1.97
CA GLY A 185 -2.53 -20.58 1.66
C GLY A 185 -3.46 -20.57 0.44
N SER A 186 -4.12 -19.45 0.16
CA SER A 186 -5.02 -19.28 -1.00
C SER A 186 -4.35 -18.61 -2.20
N HIS A 187 -3.08 -18.23 -2.07
CA HIS A 187 -2.36 -17.44 -3.08
C HIS A 187 -3.07 -16.13 -3.46
N THR A 188 -3.75 -15.51 -2.47
CA THR A 188 -4.41 -14.22 -2.68
C THR A 188 -3.36 -13.14 -2.96
N PRO A 189 -3.40 -12.47 -4.12
CA PRO A 189 -2.40 -11.45 -4.45
C PRO A 189 -2.55 -10.21 -3.58
N PHE A 190 -1.44 -9.54 -3.27
CA PHE A 190 -1.49 -8.28 -2.55
C PHE A 190 -0.41 -7.28 -2.94
N ILE A 191 -0.64 -6.02 -2.57
CA ILE A 191 0.27 -4.90 -2.75
C ILE A 191 0.88 -4.55 -1.39
N ALA A 192 2.21 -4.57 -1.30
CA ALA A 192 2.94 -4.25 -0.09
C ALA A 192 3.13 -2.73 0.06
N MET A 193 2.46 -2.11 1.04
CA MET A 193 2.67 -0.70 1.39
C MET A 193 3.82 -0.52 2.38
N ARG A 194 4.36 0.70 2.46
CA ARG A 194 5.49 1.06 3.34
C ARG A 194 6.64 0.08 3.27
N THR A 195 6.92 -0.43 2.10
CA THR A 195 7.93 -1.47 1.88
C THR A 195 9.28 -1.08 2.46
N VAL A 196 9.69 0.19 2.38
CA VAL A 196 10.86 0.70 3.08
C VAL A 196 10.41 1.56 4.25
N CYS A 197 10.63 1.08 5.47
CA CYS A 197 10.29 1.74 6.71
C CYS A 197 11.47 1.68 7.68
N GLY A 198 11.83 2.82 8.27
CA GLY A 198 12.95 2.88 9.20
C GLY A 198 14.31 2.58 8.57
N ALA A 199 15.26 2.23 9.41
CA ALA A 199 16.56 1.71 9.07
C ALA A 199 17.01 0.80 10.22
N PRO A 200 17.93 -0.16 10.00
CA PRO A 200 18.38 -1.08 11.06
C PRO A 200 19.09 -0.37 12.21
N VAL A 201 19.46 0.89 12.05
CA VAL A 201 20.18 1.73 13.00
C VAL A 201 19.39 2.96 13.46
N HIS A 202 18.12 2.81 13.77
CA HIS A 202 17.34 3.75 14.61
C HIS A 202 16.93 5.11 14.04
N THR A 203 17.26 5.49 12.85
CA THR A 203 16.75 6.71 12.22
C THR A 203 15.38 6.44 11.59
N LEU A 204 14.37 6.30 12.44
CA LEU A 204 12.99 6.35 11.93
C LEU A 204 12.76 7.77 11.42
N ARG A 205 12.26 7.86 10.19
CA ARG A 205 11.80 9.15 9.67
C ARG A 205 10.68 9.65 10.57
N ASP A 206 10.68 10.93 10.89
CA ASP A 206 9.52 11.60 11.45
C ASP A 206 8.39 11.51 10.41
N VAL A 207 7.53 10.53 10.62
CA VAL A 207 6.27 10.43 9.88
C VAL A 207 5.22 11.03 10.79
N PRO A 208 4.53 12.12 10.40
CA PRO A 208 3.41 12.63 11.16
C PRO A 208 2.43 11.48 11.46
N GLY A 209 2.03 11.31 12.70
CA GLY A 209 1.11 10.25 13.12
C GLY A 209 1.75 8.88 13.42
N ALA A 210 3.06 8.74 13.45
CA ALA A 210 3.70 7.50 13.91
C ALA A 210 3.69 7.39 15.45
N ALA A 211 2.54 7.04 16.01
CA ALA A 211 2.38 6.74 17.43
C ALA A 211 3.22 5.52 17.89
N TRP A 212 3.74 4.74 16.97
CA TRP A 212 4.49 3.50 17.16
C TRP A 212 5.99 3.63 16.88
N LYS A 213 6.51 4.80 17.02
CA LYS A 213 7.94 5.08 16.85
C LYS A 213 8.82 4.18 17.74
N ASP A 214 8.46 4.02 19.00
CA ASP A 214 9.20 3.20 19.95
C ASP A 214 9.15 1.71 19.63
N TYR A 215 8.02 1.24 19.18
CA TYR A 215 7.83 -0.12 18.74
C TYR A 215 8.68 -0.46 17.50
N LEU A 216 8.73 0.44 16.50
CA LEU A 216 9.60 0.25 15.33
C LEU A 216 11.08 0.30 15.72
N GLN A 217 11.47 1.10 16.70
CA GLN A 217 12.84 1.13 17.22
C GLN A 217 13.22 -0.22 17.84
N LYS A 218 12.39 -0.79 18.70
CA LYS A 218 12.63 -2.12 19.30
C LYS A 218 12.83 -3.18 18.22
N ARG A 219 11.97 -3.20 17.22
CA ARG A 219 12.07 -4.15 16.10
C ARG A 219 13.30 -3.91 15.21
N SER A 220 13.72 -2.66 15.04
CA SER A 220 14.95 -2.34 14.32
C SER A 220 16.17 -2.95 14.99
N VAL A 221 16.22 -2.99 16.31
CA VAL A 221 17.31 -3.65 17.06
C VAL A 221 17.36 -5.15 16.75
N GLU A 222 16.20 -5.80 16.71
CA GLU A 222 16.11 -7.23 16.40
C GLU A 222 16.46 -7.56 14.95
N VAL A 223 16.10 -6.68 14.01
CA VAL A 223 16.33 -6.89 12.57
C VAL A 223 17.74 -6.50 12.14
N ALA A 224 18.41 -5.58 12.83
CA ALA A 224 19.76 -5.13 12.46
C ALA A 224 20.75 -6.28 12.23
N PRO A 225 20.92 -7.26 13.16
CA PRO A 225 21.83 -8.38 12.92
C PRO A 225 21.38 -9.32 11.78
N VAL A 226 20.08 -9.39 11.50
CA VAL A 226 19.56 -10.16 10.35
C VAL A 226 19.92 -9.48 9.04
N PHE A 227 19.79 -8.15 8.99
CA PHE A 227 20.22 -7.34 7.85
C PHE A 227 21.72 -7.50 7.58
N GLU A 228 22.56 -7.39 8.61
CA GLU A 228 24.03 -7.56 8.48
C GLU A 228 24.40 -8.92 7.91
N ARG A 229 23.80 -10.00 8.40
CA ARG A 229 24.05 -11.36 7.91
C ARG A 229 23.51 -11.62 6.50
N SER A 230 22.58 -10.81 6.03
CA SER A 230 21.98 -10.99 4.69
C SER A 230 22.97 -10.74 3.54
N GLY A 231 24.03 -9.95 3.78
CA GLY A 231 24.97 -9.51 2.76
C GLY A 231 24.39 -8.52 1.75
N VAL A 232 23.15 -8.00 1.99
CA VAL A 232 22.53 -7.01 1.10
C VAL A 232 23.13 -5.64 1.36
N ALA A 233 23.49 -4.92 0.28
CA ALA A 233 24.28 -3.69 0.37
C ALA A 233 23.56 -2.52 1.06
N ASN A 234 22.24 -2.41 0.93
CA ASN A 234 21.51 -1.30 1.50
C ASN A 234 20.09 -1.69 1.96
N TRP A 235 19.54 -0.86 2.84
CA TRP A 235 18.25 -1.10 3.48
C TRP A 235 17.06 -1.11 2.52
N THR A 236 17.07 -0.24 1.51
CA THR A 236 16.00 -0.20 0.48
C THR A 236 15.92 -1.53 -0.26
N GLU A 237 17.06 -2.02 -0.72
CA GLU A 237 17.15 -3.31 -1.42
C GLU A 237 16.73 -4.47 -0.51
N PHE A 238 17.17 -4.49 0.75
CA PHE A 238 16.80 -5.50 1.72
C PHE A 238 15.27 -5.57 1.93
N CYS A 239 14.64 -4.41 2.13
CA CYS A 239 13.19 -4.33 2.30
C CYS A 239 12.42 -4.79 1.06
N VAL A 240 12.85 -4.39 -0.12
CA VAL A 240 12.23 -4.77 -1.39
C VAL A 240 12.38 -6.27 -1.64
N ARG A 241 13.58 -6.83 -1.42
CA ARG A 241 13.85 -8.26 -1.56
C ARG A 241 13.06 -9.10 -0.55
N PHE A 242 12.89 -8.60 0.67
CA PHE A 242 12.03 -9.24 1.66
C PHE A 242 10.57 -9.30 1.18
N ALA A 243 10.01 -8.18 0.73
CA ALA A 243 8.63 -8.14 0.26
C ALA A 243 8.40 -9.10 -0.93
N PHE A 244 9.26 -9.06 -1.94
CA PHE A 244 9.16 -9.95 -3.09
C PHE A 244 9.62 -11.40 -2.83
N GLY A 245 10.05 -11.70 -1.61
CA GLY A 245 10.23 -13.07 -1.13
C GLY A 245 8.91 -13.85 -0.99
N PHE A 246 7.77 -13.15 -1.02
CA PHE A 246 6.44 -13.74 -1.01
C PHE A 246 5.86 -13.73 -2.43
N PRO A 247 5.51 -14.91 -2.99
CA PRO A 247 4.94 -15.01 -4.34
C PRO A 247 3.64 -14.22 -4.54
N GLU A 248 2.91 -13.95 -3.47
CA GLU A 248 1.65 -13.22 -3.47
C GLU A 248 1.85 -11.70 -3.65
N VAL A 249 3.05 -11.15 -3.39
CA VAL A 249 3.36 -9.73 -3.59
C VAL A 249 3.46 -9.39 -5.07
N ARG A 250 2.56 -8.54 -5.54
CA ARG A 250 2.56 -8.08 -6.94
C ARG A 250 3.31 -6.78 -7.13
N ALA A 251 3.24 -5.89 -6.15
CA ALA A 251 3.90 -4.60 -6.19
C ALA A 251 4.25 -4.10 -4.78
N THR A 252 5.16 -3.14 -4.74
CA THR A 252 5.59 -2.45 -3.53
C THR A 252 5.28 -0.95 -3.62
N VAL A 253 4.81 -0.34 -2.54
CA VAL A 253 4.53 1.10 -2.47
C VAL A 253 5.53 1.77 -1.54
N GLY A 254 6.16 2.82 -2.02
CA GLY A 254 7.05 3.66 -1.22
C GLY A 254 6.93 5.14 -1.58
N ALA A 255 6.99 6.02 -0.56
CA ALA A 255 6.91 7.46 -0.73
C ALA A 255 8.27 8.11 -0.47
N THR A 256 8.65 9.05 -1.31
CA THR A 256 9.87 9.84 -1.14
C THR A 256 9.73 11.22 -1.76
N SER A 257 10.44 12.21 -1.18
CA SER A 257 10.60 13.54 -1.74
C SER A 257 11.97 13.74 -2.43
N ARG A 258 12.75 12.67 -2.62
CA ARG A 258 14.09 12.72 -3.20
C ARG A 258 14.17 11.84 -4.44
N VAL A 259 14.60 12.41 -5.56
CA VAL A 259 14.74 11.69 -6.84
C VAL A 259 15.72 10.52 -6.72
N ALA A 260 16.82 10.67 -5.98
CA ALA A 260 17.78 9.58 -5.77
C ALA A 260 17.14 8.36 -5.09
N ASN A 261 16.30 8.58 -4.06
CA ASN A 261 15.58 7.50 -3.40
C ASN A 261 14.54 6.86 -4.33
N LEU A 262 13.84 7.66 -5.17
CA LEU A 262 12.92 7.14 -6.17
C LEU A 262 13.65 6.19 -7.14
N GLN A 263 14.78 6.63 -7.66
CA GLN A 263 15.59 5.84 -8.59
C GLN A 263 16.12 4.54 -7.94
N GLU A 264 16.53 4.63 -6.67
CA GLU A 264 16.95 3.46 -5.89
C GLU A 264 15.81 2.44 -5.74
N PHE A 265 14.60 2.89 -5.38
CA PHE A 265 13.42 2.03 -5.29
C PHE A 265 13.08 1.38 -6.63
N VAL A 266 13.04 2.16 -7.70
CA VAL A 266 12.74 1.66 -9.05
C VAL A 266 13.76 0.59 -9.45
N ARG A 267 15.05 0.81 -9.17
CA ARG A 267 16.10 -0.19 -9.44
C ARG A 267 15.91 -1.46 -8.62
N ALA A 268 15.70 -1.32 -7.30
CA ALA A 268 15.53 -2.46 -6.39
C ALA A 268 14.32 -3.32 -6.77
N ALA A 269 13.20 -2.70 -7.19
CA ALA A 269 11.98 -3.40 -7.53
C ALA A 269 11.96 -3.99 -8.95
N ARG A 270 12.84 -3.55 -9.86
CA ARG A 270 12.82 -3.99 -11.27
C ARG A 270 13.00 -5.49 -11.43
N ASN A 271 13.96 -6.07 -10.73
CA ASN A 271 14.24 -7.51 -10.74
C ASN A 271 14.80 -7.95 -9.37
N PRO A 272 13.97 -7.94 -8.32
CA PRO A 272 14.43 -8.24 -6.97
C PRO A 272 14.82 -9.71 -6.88
N GLN A 273 16.07 -9.96 -6.46
CA GLN A 273 16.48 -11.29 -6.08
C GLN A 273 15.96 -11.59 -4.66
N PRO A 274 15.42 -12.77 -4.39
CA PRO A 274 14.94 -13.10 -3.03
C PRO A 274 16.10 -13.02 -2.02
N LEU A 275 15.74 -12.76 -0.76
CA LEU A 275 16.70 -12.90 0.34
C LEU A 275 17.12 -14.36 0.49
N PRO A 276 18.32 -14.65 1.05
CA PRO A 276 18.67 -16.02 1.41
C PRO A 276 17.55 -16.67 2.24
N PRO A 277 17.18 -17.95 1.95
CA PRO A 277 16.02 -18.58 2.59
C PRO A 277 16.03 -18.53 4.13
N GLY A 278 17.18 -18.71 4.76
CA GLY A 278 17.32 -18.61 6.22
C GLY A 278 17.04 -17.20 6.76
N ILE A 279 17.50 -16.16 6.07
CA ILE A 279 17.24 -14.74 6.41
C ILE A 279 15.75 -14.41 6.26
N HIS A 280 15.13 -14.82 5.15
CA HIS A 280 13.70 -14.59 4.93
C HIS A 280 12.85 -15.30 6.00
N ALA A 281 13.15 -16.57 6.29
CA ALA A 281 12.41 -17.33 7.31
C ALA A 281 12.55 -16.73 8.71
N GLU A 282 13.72 -16.21 9.08
CA GLU A 282 13.94 -15.53 10.36
C GLU A 282 13.07 -14.28 10.49
N LEU A 283 13.01 -13.44 9.44
CA LEU A 283 12.14 -12.26 9.42
C LEU A 283 10.65 -12.63 9.52
N VAL A 284 10.24 -13.69 8.84
CA VAL A 284 8.85 -14.20 8.95
C VAL A 284 8.54 -14.66 10.37
N ALA A 285 9.47 -15.35 11.03
CA ALA A 285 9.30 -15.77 12.42
C ALA A 285 9.18 -14.58 13.38
N LEU A 286 10.01 -13.54 13.21
CA LEU A 286 9.89 -12.29 13.95
C LEU A 286 8.51 -11.65 13.76
N GLN A 287 8.03 -11.55 12.53
CA GLN A 287 6.72 -10.96 12.23
C GLN A 287 5.56 -11.76 12.82
N ARG A 288 5.65 -13.09 12.84
CA ARG A 288 4.63 -13.93 13.50
C ARG A 288 4.57 -13.63 14.99
N ARG A 289 5.72 -13.58 15.66
CA ARG A 289 5.78 -13.23 17.09
C ARG A 289 5.21 -11.85 17.36
N TRP A 290 5.57 -10.85 16.58
CA TRP A 290 5.11 -9.47 16.76
C TRP A 290 3.63 -9.27 16.43
N SER A 291 3.03 -10.14 15.61
CA SER A 291 1.62 -10.03 15.26
C SER A 291 0.70 -10.19 16.45
N ASP A 292 1.16 -10.87 17.51
CA ASP A 292 0.40 -11.11 18.73
C ASP A 292 0.68 -10.06 19.82
N GLU A 293 1.53 -9.08 19.55
CA GLU A 293 1.80 -7.97 20.46
C GLU A 293 0.59 -7.03 20.56
N THR A 294 0.04 -6.89 21.77
CA THR A 294 -1.20 -6.15 22.02
C THR A 294 -1.07 -4.64 21.84
N ASP A 295 0.13 -4.08 22.03
CA ASP A 295 0.40 -2.64 21.95
C ASP A 295 0.10 -2.04 20.57
N ILE A 296 0.17 -2.86 19.53
CA ILE A 296 -0.12 -2.44 18.14
C ILE A 296 -1.62 -2.37 17.86
N HIS A 297 -2.40 -3.12 18.64
CA HIS A 297 -3.86 -3.23 18.46
C HIS A 297 -4.64 -2.17 19.24
N ALA A 298 -3.98 -1.48 20.18
CA ALA A 298 -4.61 -0.54 21.10
C ALA A 298 -4.57 0.93 20.65
N GLU A 299 -3.70 1.28 19.72
CA GLU A 299 -3.53 2.66 19.28
C GLU A 299 -4.52 3.03 18.17
N PRO A 300 -5.27 4.14 18.32
CA PRO A 300 -6.08 4.66 17.23
C PRO A 300 -5.13 5.08 16.09
N TRP A 301 -5.30 4.45 14.96
CA TRP A 301 -4.55 4.73 13.77
C TRP A 301 -4.96 6.08 13.19
N SER A 302 -4.15 7.11 13.39
CA SER A 302 -4.23 8.36 12.64
C SER A 302 -3.21 8.29 11.50
N MET A 303 -3.68 8.35 10.27
CA MET A 303 -2.81 8.59 9.12
C MET A 303 -2.43 10.05 9.04
#